data_776c492c680b031d7bb728fe62eb879f
#
_entry.id   776c492c680b031d7bb728fe62eb879f
#
_cell.length_a   1.000
_cell.length_b   1.000
_cell.length_c   1.000
_cell.angle_alpha   90.00
_cell.angle_beta   90.00
_cell.angle_gamma   90.00
#
_symmetry.space_group_name_H-M   'P 1'
#
loop_
_entity.id
_entity.type
_entity.pdbx_description
1 polymer ?
#
loop_
_entity_poly.entity_id
_entity_poly.type
_entity_poly.pdbx_seq_one_letter_code
_entity_poly.pdbx_strand_id
1 'polypeptide(L)'
;DSYSSLNPRKQIFQILSEPMLYHSLADKHTVHKKAEHLMELVGLPLSALDRYPYEFSGGQRQRIGIAKALSLEPKLLICDEPVSALDVSIQAQILNLLKSLQKELDLTCIFIGHGLGAVNYVSRRIAVMYLGKLVETGESSELFEHPVHPYTRTLLGAVPIPDPRKREENWGETSEGTAYEPSITGAEDKGCPFKDRCFRKRPECSSAEVPLRPVRPGSTHLAACSPAVLEVKRNE
;
A
#
# COMPACT_ATOMS: atom_id res chain seq x y z
N ASP A 1 -9.16 -6.15 6.69
CA ASP A 1 -9.24 -6.88 7.98
C ASP A 1 -9.59 -8.34 7.73
N SER A 2 -8.64 -9.24 8.02
CA SER A 2 -8.80 -10.69 7.82
C SER A 2 -9.85 -11.33 8.75
N TYR A 3 -10.27 -10.66 9.82
CA TYR A 3 -11.34 -11.11 10.72
C TYR A 3 -12.72 -10.86 10.15
N SER A 4 -12.97 -9.67 9.62
CA SER A 4 -14.28 -9.27 9.11
C SER A 4 -14.57 -9.81 7.70
N SER A 5 -13.52 -10.14 6.93
CA SER A 5 -13.66 -10.61 5.55
C SER A 5 -14.09 -12.07 5.41
N LEU A 6 -13.95 -12.88 6.46
CA LEU A 6 -14.28 -14.32 6.46
C LEU A 6 -15.49 -14.58 7.37
N ASN A 7 -16.53 -15.23 6.83
CA ASN A 7 -17.68 -15.62 7.64
C ASN A 7 -17.27 -16.73 8.62
N PRO A 8 -17.29 -16.50 9.96
CA PRO A 8 -16.80 -17.47 10.94
C PRO A 8 -17.66 -18.74 11.08
N ARG A 9 -18.86 -18.73 10.51
CA ARG A 9 -19.81 -19.87 10.55
C ARG A 9 -19.70 -20.78 9.34
N LYS A 10 -18.83 -20.46 8.36
CA LYS A 10 -18.62 -21.25 7.15
C LYS A 10 -17.25 -21.92 7.19
N GLN A 11 -17.16 -23.14 6.70
CA GLN A 11 -15.87 -23.80 6.44
C GLN A 11 -15.11 -23.08 5.31
N ILE A 12 -13.79 -23.23 5.29
CA ILE A 12 -12.94 -22.57 4.27
C ILE A 12 -13.36 -23.00 2.87
N PHE A 13 -13.68 -24.28 2.66
CA PHE A 13 -14.19 -24.72 1.37
C PHE A 13 -15.42 -23.93 0.92
N GLN A 14 -16.38 -23.70 1.81
CA GLN A 14 -17.59 -22.93 1.49
C GLN A 14 -17.26 -21.47 1.15
N ILE A 15 -16.34 -20.86 1.90
CA ILE A 15 -15.89 -19.47 1.69
C ILE A 15 -15.24 -19.30 0.31
N LEU A 16 -14.45 -20.28 -0.13
CA LEU A 16 -13.77 -20.24 -1.44
C LEU A 16 -14.70 -20.63 -2.59
N SER A 17 -15.54 -21.66 -2.40
CA SER A 17 -16.39 -22.23 -3.45
C SER A 17 -17.59 -21.32 -3.81
N GLU A 18 -18.19 -20.66 -2.82
CA GLU A 18 -19.40 -19.85 -3.01
C GLU A 18 -19.25 -18.76 -4.07
N PRO A 19 -18.20 -17.90 -4.07
CA PRO A 19 -18.02 -16.91 -5.12
C PRO A 19 -17.77 -17.54 -6.51
N MET A 20 -17.02 -18.65 -6.58
CA MET A 20 -16.77 -19.35 -7.85
C MET A 20 -18.07 -19.91 -8.46
N LEU A 21 -18.93 -20.53 -7.64
CA LEU A 21 -20.21 -21.07 -8.09
C LEU A 21 -21.19 -19.95 -8.48
N TYR A 22 -21.25 -18.88 -7.68
CA TYR A 22 -22.15 -17.74 -7.94
C TYR A 22 -21.82 -17.05 -9.27
N HIS A 23 -20.55 -16.86 -9.59
CA HIS A 23 -20.09 -16.25 -10.84
C HIS A 23 -19.90 -17.24 -11.98
N SER A 24 -20.34 -18.51 -11.81
CA SER A 24 -20.21 -19.58 -12.83
C SER A 24 -18.76 -19.82 -13.31
N LEU A 25 -17.77 -19.54 -12.46
CA LEU A 25 -16.35 -19.82 -12.72
C LEU A 25 -15.99 -21.29 -12.44
N ALA A 26 -16.85 -21.99 -11.73
CA ALA A 26 -16.75 -23.43 -11.47
C ALA A 26 -18.15 -24.03 -11.41
N ASP A 27 -18.23 -25.34 -11.60
CA ASP A 27 -19.42 -26.17 -11.38
C ASP A 27 -19.19 -27.10 -10.17
N LYS A 28 -20.19 -27.92 -9.82
CA LYS A 28 -20.13 -28.85 -8.68
C LYS A 28 -19.01 -29.90 -8.80
N HIS A 29 -18.53 -30.18 -10.01
CA HIS A 29 -17.50 -31.16 -10.28
C HIS A 29 -16.08 -30.59 -10.22
N THR A 30 -15.92 -29.33 -10.58
CA THR A 30 -14.64 -28.65 -10.71
C THR A 30 -14.29 -27.77 -9.52
N VAL A 31 -15.27 -27.32 -8.75
CA VAL A 31 -15.09 -26.35 -7.64
C VAL A 31 -14.15 -26.86 -6.55
N HIS A 32 -14.19 -28.15 -6.23
CA HIS A 32 -13.32 -28.71 -5.20
C HIS A 32 -11.85 -28.65 -5.62
N LYS A 33 -11.55 -29.06 -6.84
CA LYS A 33 -10.18 -29.02 -7.40
C LYS A 33 -9.65 -27.58 -7.50
N LYS A 34 -10.54 -26.61 -7.85
CA LYS A 34 -10.15 -25.20 -7.84
C LYS A 34 -9.87 -24.67 -6.43
N ALA A 35 -10.65 -25.08 -5.44
CA ALA A 35 -10.42 -24.71 -4.05
C ALA A 35 -9.09 -25.31 -3.51
N GLU A 36 -8.77 -26.56 -3.84
CA GLU A 36 -7.49 -27.19 -3.51
C GLU A 36 -6.32 -26.40 -4.12
N HIS A 37 -6.40 -26.05 -5.39
CA HIS A 37 -5.36 -25.26 -6.06
C HIS A 37 -5.17 -23.88 -5.42
N LEU A 38 -6.25 -23.20 -4.99
CA LEU A 38 -6.14 -21.93 -4.26
C LEU A 38 -5.41 -22.12 -2.92
N MET A 39 -5.64 -23.22 -2.21
CA MET A 39 -4.92 -23.51 -0.96
C MET A 39 -3.43 -23.74 -1.20
N GLU A 40 -3.07 -24.46 -2.27
CA GLU A 40 -1.68 -24.67 -2.68
C GLU A 40 -1.00 -23.33 -3.01
N LEU A 41 -1.65 -22.47 -3.80
CA LEU A 41 -1.13 -21.14 -4.17
C LEU A 41 -0.80 -20.28 -2.94
N VAL A 42 -1.59 -20.36 -1.87
CA VAL A 42 -1.34 -19.58 -0.66
C VAL A 42 -0.53 -20.34 0.40
N GLY A 43 -0.05 -21.55 0.07
CA GLY A 43 0.80 -22.38 0.94
C GLY A 43 0.10 -22.87 2.20
N LEU A 44 -1.18 -23.30 2.09
CA LEU A 44 -1.94 -23.91 3.16
C LEU A 44 -2.27 -25.38 2.84
N PRO A 45 -2.32 -26.27 3.85
CA PRO A 45 -2.62 -27.68 3.62
C PRO A 45 -4.07 -27.86 3.17
N LEU A 46 -4.33 -28.86 2.32
CA LEU A 46 -5.67 -29.15 1.80
C LEU A 46 -6.67 -29.51 2.91
N SER A 47 -6.21 -30.15 4.00
CA SER A 47 -7.03 -30.45 5.20
C SER A 47 -7.60 -29.18 5.88
N ALA A 48 -7.11 -28.01 5.54
CA ALA A 48 -7.64 -26.74 6.02
C ALA A 48 -9.00 -26.39 5.40
N LEU A 49 -9.38 -26.99 4.26
CA LEU A 49 -10.66 -26.72 3.59
C LEU A 49 -11.87 -27.08 4.47
N ASP A 50 -11.76 -28.10 5.31
CA ASP A 50 -12.84 -28.56 6.19
C ASP A 50 -12.93 -27.82 7.52
N ARG A 51 -11.99 -26.90 7.78
CA ARG A 51 -11.89 -26.15 9.03
C ARG A 51 -12.60 -24.81 8.95
N TYR A 52 -12.77 -24.17 10.12
CA TYR A 52 -13.41 -22.85 10.25
C TYR A 52 -12.38 -21.74 10.47
N PRO A 53 -12.67 -20.48 10.08
CA PRO A 53 -11.72 -19.35 10.21
C PRO A 53 -11.14 -19.15 11.62
N TYR A 54 -11.90 -19.41 12.67
CA TYR A 54 -11.44 -19.24 14.05
C TYR A 54 -10.35 -20.23 14.49
N GLU A 55 -10.16 -21.33 13.74
CA GLU A 55 -9.13 -22.33 14.01
C GLU A 55 -7.74 -21.96 13.47
N PHE A 56 -7.60 -20.80 12.80
CA PHE A 56 -6.39 -20.35 12.15
C PHE A 56 -5.75 -19.17 12.84
N SER A 57 -4.41 -19.04 12.73
CA SER A 57 -3.68 -17.85 13.14
C SER A 57 -4.01 -16.64 12.24
N GLY A 58 -3.65 -15.42 12.68
CA GLY A 58 -3.86 -14.19 11.88
C GLY A 58 -3.26 -14.28 10.47
N GLY A 59 -2.01 -14.73 10.37
CA GLY A 59 -1.33 -14.91 9.08
C GLY A 59 -1.97 -15.98 8.19
N GLN A 60 -2.47 -17.07 8.77
CA GLN A 60 -3.20 -18.07 8.01
C GLN A 60 -4.55 -17.55 7.52
N ARG A 61 -5.29 -16.80 8.34
CA ARG A 61 -6.53 -16.11 7.91
C ARG A 61 -6.27 -15.12 6.79
N GLN A 62 -5.15 -14.38 6.85
CA GLN A 62 -4.77 -13.47 5.78
C GLN A 62 -4.52 -14.21 4.46
N ARG A 63 -3.83 -15.37 4.50
CA ARG A 63 -3.65 -16.24 3.31
C ARG A 63 -4.98 -16.75 2.76
N ILE A 64 -5.93 -17.14 3.62
CA ILE A 64 -7.29 -17.54 3.21
C ILE A 64 -8.03 -16.35 2.58
N GLY A 65 -7.91 -15.16 3.12
CA GLY A 65 -8.47 -13.93 2.54
C GLY A 65 -7.93 -13.64 1.12
N ILE A 66 -6.62 -13.83 0.93
CA ILE A 66 -5.98 -13.74 -0.40
C ILE A 66 -6.54 -14.83 -1.33
N ALA A 67 -6.61 -16.10 -0.89
CA ALA A 67 -7.18 -17.19 -1.68
C ALA A 67 -8.63 -16.89 -2.10
N LYS A 68 -9.44 -16.35 -1.18
CA LYS A 68 -10.82 -15.92 -1.48
C LYS A 68 -10.87 -14.84 -2.55
N ALA A 69 -9.99 -13.84 -2.49
CA ALA A 69 -9.93 -12.80 -3.51
C ALA A 69 -9.51 -13.36 -4.88
N LEU A 70 -8.57 -14.34 -4.88
CA LEU A 70 -8.11 -15.02 -6.11
C LEU A 70 -9.15 -15.97 -6.70
N SER A 71 -10.13 -16.43 -5.92
CA SER A 71 -11.17 -17.37 -6.40
C SER A 71 -11.99 -16.84 -7.56
N LEU A 72 -12.02 -15.53 -7.76
CA LEU A 72 -12.69 -14.83 -8.87
C LEU A 72 -11.79 -14.61 -10.09
N GLU A 73 -10.57 -15.16 -10.10
CA GLU A 73 -9.60 -15.01 -11.18
C GLU A 73 -9.41 -13.53 -11.59
N PRO A 74 -9.16 -12.61 -10.63
CA PRO A 74 -9.14 -11.18 -10.91
C PRO A 74 -7.90 -10.78 -11.71
N LYS A 75 -8.03 -9.74 -12.57
CA LYS A 75 -6.89 -9.07 -13.20
C LYS A 75 -6.26 -7.99 -12.32
N LEU A 76 -7.02 -7.47 -11.37
CA LEU A 76 -6.61 -6.44 -10.42
C LEU A 76 -6.96 -6.89 -9.00
N LEU A 77 -5.95 -6.94 -8.13
CA LEU A 77 -6.09 -7.20 -6.70
C LEU A 77 -5.81 -5.93 -5.91
N ILE A 78 -6.77 -5.52 -5.07
CA ILE A 78 -6.60 -4.40 -4.15
C ILE A 78 -6.31 -4.96 -2.76
N CYS A 79 -5.13 -4.65 -2.23
CA CYS A 79 -4.66 -5.04 -0.91
C CYS A 79 -4.69 -3.82 0.00
N ASP A 80 -5.74 -3.69 0.80
CA ASP A 80 -5.89 -2.61 1.76
C ASP A 80 -5.33 -3.03 3.13
N GLU A 81 -4.20 -2.44 3.50
CA GLU A 81 -3.44 -2.75 4.73
C GLU A 81 -3.24 -4.25 5.02
N PRO A 82 -2.80 -5.07 4.05
CA PRO A 82 -2.85 -6.54 4.16
C PRO A 82 -1.89 -7.11 5.21
N VAL A 83 -1.06 -6.29 5.84
CA VAL A 83 -0.05 -6.72 6.83
C VAL A 83 -0.06 -5.92 8.13
N SER A 84 -0.96 -4.93 8.29
CA SER A 84 -0.93 -3.98 9.43
C SER A 84 -1.12 -4.64 10.80
N ALA A 85 -1.93 -5.70 10.89
CA ALA A 85 -2.27 -6.40 12.13
C ALA A 85 -1.40 -7.65 12.40
N LEU A 86 -0.30 -7.83 11.66
CA LEU A 86 0.55 -9.02 11.73
C LEU A 86 1.92 -8.69 12.33
N ASP A 87 2.54 -9.67 12.98
CA ASP A 87 3.94 -9.55 13.42
C ASP A 87 4.91 -9.50 12.22
N VAL A 88 6.10 -8.94 12.44
CA VAL A 88 7.10 -8.64 11.39
C VAL A 88 7.47 -9.88 10.56
N SER A 89 7.56 -11.06 11.19
CA SER A 89 7.96 -12.28 10.50
C SER A 89 6.86 -12.78 9.57
N ILE A 90 5.61 -12.70 10.01
CA ILE A 90 4.44 -13.05 9.19
C ILE A 90 4.20 -12.00 8.11
N GLN A 91 4.40 -10.70 8.39
CA GLN A 91 4.38 -9.65 7.36
C GLN A 91 5.29 -10.00 6.18
N ALA A 92 6.55 -10.36 6.45
CA ALA A 92 7.51 -10.74 5.41
C ALA A 92 7.00 -11.94 4.56
N GLN A 93 6.40 -12.93 5.20
CA GLN A 93 5.83 -14.09 4.49
C GLN A 93 4.66 -13.69 3.58
N ILE A 94 3.75 -12.82 4.04
CA ILE A 94 2.63 -12.36 3.22
C ILE A 94 3.11 -11.48 2.04
N LEU A 95 4.09 -10.61 2.26
CA LEU A 95 4.67 -9.79 1.19
C LEU A 95 5.36 -10.66 0.12
N ASN A 96 6.10 -11.69 0.52
CA ASN A 96 6.70 -12.65 -0.39
C ASN A 96 5.63 -13.44 -1.18
N LEU A 97 4.57 -13.86 -0.50
CA LEU A 97 3.43 -14.53 -1.15
C LEU A 97 2.80 -13.61 -2.21
N LEU A 98 2.52 -12.35 -1.89
CA LEU A 98 1.95 -11.40 -2.85
C LEU A 98 2.85 -11.22 -4.07
N LYS A 99 4.18 -11.11 -3.87
CA LYS A 99 5.14 -11.01 -5.00
C LYS A 99 5.18 -12.26 -5.88
N SER A 100 5.12 -13.45 -5.28
CA SER A 100 5.07 -14.70 -6.07
C SER A 100 3.78 -14.78 -6.88
N LEU A 101 2.63 -14.48 -6.26
CA LEU A 101 1.33 -14.47 -6.93
C LEU A 101 1.25 -13.43 -8.06
N GLN A 102 1.81 -12.23 -7.87
CA GLN A 102 1.91 -11.23 -8.94
C GLN A 102 2.63 -11.78 -10.17
N LYS A 103 3.75 -12.49 -9.95
CA LYS A 103 4.56 -13.05 -11.04
C LYS A 103 3.91 -14.27 -11.68
N GLU A 104 3.35 -15.17 -10.87
CA GLU A 104 2.79 -16.44 -11.32
C GLU A 104 1.48 -16.27 -12.08
N LEU A 105 0.63 -15.35 -11.62
CA LEU A 105 -0.71 -15.11 -12.16
C LEU A 105 -0.81 -13.86 -13.03
N ASP A 106 0.30 -13.17 -13.31
CA ASP A 106 0.35 -11.88 -14.04
C ASP A 106 -0.65 -10.85 -13.49
N LEU A 107 -0.72 -10.75 -12.14
CA LEU A 107 -1.67 -9.90 -11.45
C LEU A 107 -1.19 -8.45 -11.37
N THR A 108 -2.08 -7.52 -11.70
CA THR A 108 -1.93 -6.13 -11.27
C THR A 108 -2.38 -5.99 -9.82
N CYS A 109 -1.53 -5.39 -8.96
CA CYS A 109 -1.86 -5.16 -7.56
C CYS A 109 -1.81 -3.68 -7.20
N ILE A 110 -2.82 -3.22 -6.46
CA ILE A 110 -2.77 -1.95 -5.72
C ILE A 110 -2.56 -2.31 -4.25
N PHE A 111 -1.43 -1.89 -3.70
CA PHE A 111 -1.07 -2.12 -2.30
C PHE A 111 -1.20 -0.82 -1.52
N ILE A 112 -2.13 -0.76 -0.57
CA ILE A 112 -2.33 0.37 0.33
C ILE A 112 -1.72 0.02 1.67
N GLY A 113 -0.89 0.91 2.22
CA GLY A 113 -0.26 0.70 3.52
C GLY A 113 0.48 1.93 4.01
N HIS A 114 0.73 1.96 5.33
CA HIS A 114 1.50 3.00 6.00
C HIS A 114 2.95 2.56 6.31
N GLY A 115 3.27 1.27 6.16
CA GLY A 115 4.62 0.73 6.32
C GLY A 115 5.48 0.94 5.07
N LEU A 116 6.27 2.01 5.03
CA LEU A 116 7.06 2.39 3.84
C LEU A 116 7.99 1.29 3.34
N GLY A 117 8.58 0.49 4.25
CA GLY A 117 9.42 -0.66 3.87
C GLY A 117 8.63 -1.74 3.11
N ALA A 118 7.40 -2.06 3.55
CA ALA A 118 6.53 -3.01 2.88
C ALA A 118 6.09 -2.49 1.50
N VAL A 119 5.70 -1.20 1.41
CA VAL A 119 5.31 -0.54 0.17
C VAL A 119 6.47 -0.57 -0.84
N ASN A 120 7.69 -0.18 -0.41
CA ASN A 120 8.88 -0.22 -1.26
C ASN A 120 9.21 -1.64 -1.76
N TYR A 121 9.04 -2.64 -0.88
CA TYR A 121 9.35 -4.03 -1.20
C TYR A 121 8.43 -4.62 -2.28
N VAL A 122 7.13 -4.29 -2.25
CA VAL A 122 6.12 -4.90 -3.13
C VAL A 122 5.88 -4.07 -4.39
N SER A 123 5.99 -2.75 -4.31
CA SER A 123 5.51 -1.85 -5.35
C SER A 123 6.61 -1.40 -6.30
N ARG A 124 6.35 -1.44 -7.60
CA ARG A 124 7.21 -0.83 -8.61
C ARG A 124 6.99 0.69 -8.69
N ARG A 125 5.76 1.14 -8.57
CA ARG A 125 5.37 2.55 -8.56
C ARG A 125 4.66 2.87 -7.26
N ILE A 126 4.89 4.07 -6.73
CA ILE A 126 4.31 4.54 -5.49
C ILE A 126 3.54 5.84 -5.75
N ALA A 127 2.42 5.97 -5.04
CA ALA A 127 1.61 7.17 -4.97
C ALA A 127 1.49 7.59 -3.49
N VAL A 128 1.93 8.79 -3.15
CA VAL A 128 1.86 9.35 -1.80
C VAL A 128 0.65 10.24 -1.70
N MET A 129 -0.19 9.98 -0.70
CA MET A 129 -1.40 10.75 -0.43
C MET A 129 -1.31 11.47 0.91
N TYR A 130 -1.85 12.69 0.96
CA TYR A 130 -2.01 13.47 2.18
C TYR A 130 -3.40 14.13 2.20
N LEU A 131 -4.18 13.88 3.27
CA LEU A 131 -5.56 14.38 3.42
C LEU A 131 -6.43 14.16 2.16
N GLY A 132 -6.39 12.93 1.60
CA GLY A 132 -7.18 12.53 0.43
C GLY A 132 -6.68 13.07 -0.92
N LYS A 133 -5.60 13.87 -0.95
CA LYS A 133 -5.00 14.38 -2.19
C LYS A 133 -3.69 13.67 -2.51
N LEU A 134 -3.46 13.39 -3.78
CA LEU A 134 -2.21 12.83 -4.27
C LEU A 134 -1.15 13.92 -4.33
N VAL A 135 -0.05 13.76 -3.59
CA VAL A 135 1.00 14.78 -3.47
C VAL A 135 2.27 14.43 -4.23
N GLU A 136 2.56 13.16 -4.42
CA GLU A 136 3.73 12.71 -5.19
C GLU A 136 3.50 11.31 -5.74
N THR A 137 4.01 11.01 -6.94
CA THR A 137 3.99 9.66 -7.52
C THR A 137 5.18 9.45 -8.45
N GLY A 138 5.74 8.25 -8.44
CA GLY A 138 6.90 7.88 -9.25
C GLY A 138 7.26 6.41 -9.16
N GLU A 139 8.34 6.03 -9.83
CA GLU A 139 8.98 4.72 -9.61
C GLU A 139 9.46 4.64 -8.15
N SER A 140 9.37 3.45 -7.54
CA SER A 140 9.70 3.26 -6.12
C SER A 140 11.14 3.71 -5.81
N SER A 141 12.12 3.29 -6.58
CA SER A 141 13.52 3.68 -6.39
C SER A 141 13.71 5.20 -6.46
N GLU A 142 13.15 5.87 -7.49
CA GLU A 142 13.30 7.31 -7.66
C GLU A 142 12.66 8.09 -6.51
N LEU A 143 11.48 7.66 -6.04
CA LEU A 143 10.77 8.33 -4.97
C LEU A 143 11.48 8.17 -3.61
N PHE A 144 12.10 7.01 -3.36
CA PHE A 144 12.86 6.77 -2.13
C PHE A 144 14.22 7.45 -2.13
N GLU A 145 14.92 7.50 -3.27
CA GLU A 145 16.24 8.15 -3.38
C GLU A 145 16.13 9.68 -3.54
N HIS A 146 15.11 10.14 -4.25
CA HIS A 146 14.94 11.53 -4.62
C HIS A 146 13.52 12.08 -4.35
N PRO A 147 13.03 12.03 -3.10
CA PRO A 147 11.72 12.58 -2.76
C PRO A 147 11.71 14.09 -2.96
N VAL A 148 10.65 14.63 -3.54
CA VAL A 148 10.52 16.04 -3.89
C VAL A 148 9.54 16.75 -2.98
N HIS A 149 8.35 16.19 -2.78
CA HIS A 149 7.34 16.82 -1.93
C HIS A 149 7.77 16.82 -0.46
N PRO A 150 7.69 17.96 0.26
CA PRO A 150 8.10 18.04 1.66
C PRO A 150 7.47 16.99 2.58
N TYR A 151 6.20 16.64 2.37
CA TYR A 151 5.53 15.56 3.11
C TYR A 151 6.20 14.19 2.88
N THR A 152 6.53 13.85 1.63
CA THR A 152 7.22 12.59 1.30
C THR A 152 8.58 12.50 2.01
N ARG A 153 9.32 13.62 2.05
CA ARG A 153 10.58 13.70 2.78
C ARG A 153 10.38 13.47 4.28
N THR A 154 9.36 14.10 4.87
CA THR A 154 9.02 13.89 6.29
C THR A 154 8.66 12.44 6.57
N LEU A 155 7.87 11.79 5.69
CA LEU A 155 7.52 10.38 5.84
C LEU A 155 8.75 9.46 5.78
N LEU A 156 9.62 9.68 4.80
CA LEU A 156 10.84 8.86 4.63
C LEU A 156 11.84 9.10 5.76
N GLY A 157 11.97 10.34 6.24
CA GLY A 157 12.81 10.69 7.38
C GLY A 157 12.33 10.09 8.71
N ALA A 158 11.05 9.75 8.82
CA ALA A 158 10.50 9.08 10.00
C ALA A 158 10.74 7.55 10.02
N VAL A 159 11.27 6.97 8.93
CA VAL A 159 11.60 5.53 8.88
C VAL A 159 12.84 5.27 9.74
N PRO A 160 12.76 4.40 10.77
CA PRO A 160 13.92 4.06 11.57
C PRO A 160 14.99 3.37 10.72
N ILE A 161 16.20 3.94 10.67
CA ILE A 161 17.33 3.29 10.04
C ILE A 161 18.01 2.40 11.10
N PRO A 162 18.15 1.08 10.85
CA PRO A 162 18.72 0.16 11.84
C PRO A 162 20.24 0.34 12.05
N ASP A 163 20.92 1.15 11.23
CA ASP A 163 22.33 1.47 11.39
C ASP A 163 22.51 2.79 12.17
N PRO A 164 23.01 2.75 13.42
CA PRO A 164 23.20 3.96 14.23
C PRO A 164 24.21 4.96 13.63
N ARG A 165 25.09 4.52 12.72
CA ARG A 165 26.07 5.37 12.04
C ARG A 165 25.45 6.23 10.94
N LYS A 166 24.29 5.86 10.43
CA LYS A 166 23.54 6.59 9.39
C LYS A 166 22.46 7.52 9.96
N ARG A 167 22.43 7.71 11.27
CA ARG A 167 21.41 8.49 11.97
C ARG A 167 21.46 9.99 11.61
N GLU A 168 22.64 10.48 11.19
CA GLU A 168 22.85 11.87 10.79
C GLU A 168 22.45 12.16 9.32
N GLU A 169 22.32 11.13 8.48
CA GLU A 169 21.87 11.24 7.11
C GLU A 169 20.32 11.27 6.98
N ASN A 170 19.60 11.29 8.10
CA ASN A 170 18.15 11.38 8.09
C ASN A 170 17.69 12.66 7.36
N TRP A 171 16.94 12.48 6.31
CA TRP A 171 16.28 13.50 5.47
C TRP A 171 15.31 14.42 6.25
N GLY A 172 15.37 14.39 7.56
CA GLY A 172 14.54 15.14 8.48
C GLY A 172 15.08 16.54 8.75
N GLU A 173 14.90 17.48 7.82
CA GLU A 173 14.59 18.83 8.24
C GLU A 173 13.21 18.75 8.93
N THR A 174 13.20 18.20 10.14
CA THR A 174 12.03 18.22 11.01
C THR A 174 11.77 19.67 11.34
N SER A 175 10.63 20.19 10.92
CA SER A 175 10.08 21.38 11.54
C SER A 175 9.93 21.08 13.03
N GLU A 176 10.85 21.59 13.85
CA GLU A 176 10.77 21.50 15.30
C GLU A 176 9.38 21.98 15.73
N GLY A 177 8.65 21.06 16.33
CA GLY A 177 7.75 21.39 17.42
C GLY A 177 6.49 22.17 17.12
N THR A 178 5.67 21.78 16.14
CA THR A 178 4.24 22.09 16.25
C THR A 178 3.45 20.79 16.18
N ALA A 179 2.95 20.36 17.34
CA ALA A 179 1.84 19.43 17.45
C ALA A 179 0.60 20.09 16.82
N TYR A 180 0.59 20.13 15.48
CA TYR A 180 -0.56 20.59 14.73
C TYR A 180 -1.45 19.38 14.48
N GLU A 181 -2.56 19.31 15.21
CA GLU A 181 -3.65 18.42 14.83
C GLU A 181 -4.16 18.90 13.46
N PRO A 182 -4.19 18.04 12.44
CA PRO A 182 -4.73 18.42 11.14
C PRO A 182 -6.20 18.78 11.35
N SER A 183 -6.50 20.07 11.40
CA SER A 183 -7.89 20.50 11.28
C SER A 183 -8.34 20.01 9.89
N ILE A 184 -9.36 19.17 9.87
CA ILE A 184 -10.10 18.85 8.65
C ILE A 184 -10.83 20.14 8.29
N THR A 185 -10.08 21.10 7.73
CA THR A 185 -10.63 22.29 7.15
C THR A 185 -11.46 21.85 5.96
N GLY A 186 -12.70 22.31 5.93
CA GLY A 186 -13.71 21.84 4.98
C GLY A 186 -13.25 21.93 3.53
N ALA A 187 -13.99 21.33 2.63
CA ALA A 187 -13.74 21.18 1.19
C ALA A 187 -13.41 22.47 0.41
N GLU A 188 -13.37 23.64 1.06
CA GLU A 188 -13.09 24.94 0.49
C GLU A 188 -11.62 25.41 0.63
N ASP A 189 -10.75 24.64 1.29
CA ASP A 189 -9.36 25.06 1.49
C ASP A 189 -8.56 24.88 0.20
N LYS A 190 -8.43 25.99 -0.55
CA LYS A 190 -7.65 26.05 -1.79
C LYS A 190 -6.15 25.98 -1.45
N GLY A 191 -5.40 25.21 -2.26
CA GLY A 191 -3.96 25.13 -2.15
C GLY A 191 -3.42 23.76 -1.74
N CYS A 192 -2.14 23.73 -1.39
CA CYS A 192 -1.45 22.52 -0.96
C CYS A 192 -1.99 22.08 0.42
N PRO A 193 -2.47 20.82 0.59
CA PRO A 193 -2.98 20.35 1.87
C PRO A 193 -1.93 20.30 2.98
N PHE A 194 -0.65 20.25 2.62
CA PHE A 194 0.48 20.20 3.56
C PHE A 194 1.04 21.58 3.92
N LYS A 195 0.49 22.69 3.39
CA LYS A 195 1.02 24.05 3.51
C LYS A 195 1.35 24.50 4.93
N ASP A 196 0.52 24.13 5.91
CA ASP A 196 0.65 24.62 7.29
C ASP A 196 1.72 23.86 8.10
N ARG A 197 2.18 22.73 7.59
CA ARG A 197 3.27 21.91 8.15
C ARG A 197 4.53 21.97 7.27
N CYS A 198 4.47 22.71 6.17
CA CYS A 198 5.54 22.70 5.18
C CYS A 198 6.65 23.68 5.55
N PHE A 199 7.85 23.17 5.82
CA PHE A 199 9.06 23.99 6.06
C PHE A 199 9.52 24.77 4.83
N ARG A 200 8.98 24.46 3.63
CA ARG A 200 9.23 25.17 2.37
C ARG A 200 7.99 25.94 1.87
N LYS A 201 7.07 26.29 2.77
CA LYS A 201 5.84 27.02 2.41
C LYS A 201 6.15 28.31 1.64
N ARG A 202 5.40 28.53 0.55
CA ARG A 202 5.44 29.77 -0.26
C ARG A 202 4.04 30.34 -0.41
N PRO A 203 3.90 31.64 -0.76
CA PRO A 203 2.58 32.26 -0.92
C PRO A 203 1.65 31.50 -1.88
N GLU A 204 2.19 30.95 -2.97
CA GLU A 204 1.44 30.20 -3.99
C GLU A 204 0.82 28.91 -3.43
N CYS A 205 1.43 28.34 -2.38
CA CYS A 205 0.90 27.12 -1.74
C CYS A 205 -0.47 27.35 -1.07
N SER A 206 -0.87 28.58 -0.81
CA SER A 206 -2.12 28.95 -0.16
C SER A 206 -3.19 29.46 -1.13
N SER A 207 -2.82 29.86 -2.34
CA SER A 207 -3.69 30.62 -3.23
C SER A 207 -4.39 29.80 -4.31
N ALA A 208 -3.82 28.64 -4.71
CA ALA A 208 -4.35 27.85 -5.81
C ALA A 208 -4.10 26.35 -5.58
N GLU A 209 -4.92 25.52 -6.21
CA GLU A 209 -4.66 24.08 -6.29
C GLU A 209 -3.32 23.83 -6.98
N VAL A 210 -2.50 22.96 -6.38
CA VAL A 210 -1.19 22.59 -6.93
C VAL A 210 -1.32 21.24 -7.61
N PRO A 211 -1.42 21.20 -8.96
CA PRO A 211 -1.55 19.96 -9.70
C PRO A 211 -0.24 19.16 -9.68
N LEU A 212 -0.35 17.84 -9.88
CA LEU A 212 0.82 16.99 -10.13
C LEU A 212 1.53 17.45 -11.42
N ARG A 213 2.83 17.72 -11.32
CA ARG A 213 3.68 18.11 -12.45
C ARG A 213 4.93 17.26 -12.49
N PRO A 214 5.49 16.98 -13.68
CA PRO A 214 6.77 16.28 -13.79
C PRO A 214 7.87 17.02 -13.04
N VAL A 215 8.64 16.29 -12.25
CA VAL A 215 9.79 16.80 -11.49
C VAL A 215 10.90 17.27 -12.44
N ARG A 216 11.02 16.61 -13.61
CA ARG A 216 11.90 16.98 -14.72
C ARG A 216 11.15 16.81 -16.03
N PRO A 217 11.51 17.52 -17.10
CA PRO A 217 10.92 17.33 -18.42
C PRO A 217 10.99 15.85 -18.84
N GLY A 218 9.84 15.26 -19.20
CA GLY A 218 9.72 13.86 -19.61
C GLY A 218 9.77 12.82 -18.50
N SER A 219 9.91 13.20 -17.21
CA SER A 219 9.89 12.27 -16.09
C SER A 219 8.47 11.76 -15.80
N THR A 220 8.39 10.48 -15.41
CA THR A 220 7.17 9.85 -14.84
C THR A 220 7.04 10.11 -13.35
N HIS A 221 8.03 10.73 -12.71
CA HIS A 221 7.99 11.21 -11.35
C HIS A 221 7.26 12.55 -11.31
N LEU A 222 6.10 12.59 -10.64
CA LEU A 222 5.24 13.75 -10.54
C LEU A 222 5.11 14.20 -9.09
N ALA A 223 5.12 15.50 -8.86
CA ALA A 223 4.88 16.08 -7.53
C ALA A 223 3.90 17.25 -7.59
N ALA A 224 2.99 17.32 -6.62
CA ALA A 224 2.08 18.44 -6.41
C ALA A 224 2.75 19.48 -5.51
N CYS A 225 3.81 20.11 -6.03
CA CYS A 225 4.58 21.13 -5.32
C CYS A 225 4.76 22.40 -6.18
N SER A 226 5.01 23.54 -5.53
CA SER A 226 5.27 24.78 -6.26
C SER A 226 6.47 24.62 -7.18
N PRO A 227 6.42 25.17 -8.42
CA PRO A 227 7.55 25.14 -9.36
C PRO A 227 8.86 25.64 -8.75
N ALA A 228 8.80 26.68 -7.91
CA ALA A 228 9.97 27.22 -7.24
C ALA A 228 10.63 26.24 -6.25
N VAL A 229 9.91 25.25 -5.73
CA VAL A 229 10.48 24.18 -4.90
C VAL A 229 11.08 23.09 -5.78
N LEU A 230 10.53 22.87 -6.98
CA LEU A 230 11.05 21.92 -7.97
C LEU A 230 12.35 22.42 -8.62
N GLU A 231 12.52 23.73 -8.77
CA GLU A 231 13.69 24.34 -9.41
C GLU A 231 14.95 24.37 -8.54
N VAL A 232 14.82 24.36 -7.22
CA VAL A 232 15.97 24.33 -6.27
C VAL A 232 16.85 23.09 -6.45
N LYS A 233 16.33 21.98 -6.98
CA LYS A 233 17.12 20.77 -7.28
C LYS A 233 17.85 20.78 -8.63
N ARG A 234 17.75 21.84 -9.42
CA ARG A 234 18.52 21.98 -10.67
C ARG A 234 19.94 22.47 -10.46
N ASN A 235 20.25 23.01 -9.27
CA ASN A 235 21.53 23.64 -8.95
C ASN A 235 22.33 22.92 -7.86
N GLU A 236 21.87 21.75 -7.39
CA GLU A 236 22.61 20.81 -6.55
C GLU A 236 22.91 19.51 -7.34
#